data_fb3e9ab1a2546faed00e9f811b103437
#
_entry.id   fb3e9ab1a2546faed00e9f811b103437
#
_cell.length_a   1.000
_cell.length_b   1.000
_cell.length_c   1.000
_cell.angle_alpha   90.00
_cell.angle_beta   90.00
_cell.angle_gamma   90.00
#
_symmetry.space_group_name_H-M   'P 1'
#
loop_
_entity.id
_entity.type
_entity.pdbx_description
1 polymer ?
#
loop_
_entity_poly.entity_id
_entity_poly.type
_entity_poly.pdbx_seq_one_letter_code
_entity_poly.pdbx_strand_id
1 'polypeptide(L)'
;MKKLLGILILGLLTCNISFADNLKIIDGDTIILNGEKIRFSGIDAPESNYRGKEQTCLINETIIHCGKLSKEFLIKKIGTNKVTCKREKEPDQYNRILAECFVNGESLSKVLVRNGYAFDFVRYSNKKYSEDQEYAKTNKLGLWSMKFEYPWDFRNKK
;
A
#
# COMPACT_ATOMS: atom_id res chain seq x y z
N MET A 1 53.99 45.23 -17.24
CA MET A 1 53.19 45.05 -16.03
C MET A 1 51.83 44.43 -16.43
N LYS A 2 51.69 43.10 -16.33
CA LYS A 2 50.46 42.41 -16.69
C LYS A 2 49.64 42.17 -15.41
N LYS A 3 48.45 42.78 -15.29
CA LYS A 3 47.51 42.58 -14.21
C LYS A 3 46.77 41.26 -14.44
N LEU A 4 46.97 40.26 -13.60
CA LEU A 4 46.13 39.07 -13.56
C LEU A 4 44.82 39.43 -12.85
N LEU A 5 43.70 39.29 -13.57
CA LEU A 5 42.37 39.45 -13.05
C LEU A 5 41.94 38.06 -12.56
N GLY A 6 41.94 37.82 -11.25
CA GLY A 6 41.46 36.59 -10.62
C GLY A 6 39.93 36.56 -10.65
N ILE A 7 39.34 35.63 -11.39
CA ILE A 7 37.90 35.37 -11.38
C ILE A 7 37.61 34.47 -10.17
N LEU A 8 36.96 35.03 -9.15
CA LEU A 8 36.47 34.30 -8.01
C LEU A 8 35.15 33.63 -8.39
N ILE A 9 35.19 32.31 -8.68
CA ILE A 9 33.97 31.53 -8.95
C ILE A 9 33.37 31.17 -7.59
N LEU A 10 32.31 31.92 -7.21
CA LEU A 10 31.48 31.61 -6.04
C LEU A 10 30.57 30.43 -6.38
N GLY A 11 30.99 29.24 -6.01
CA GLY A 11 30.18 28.03 -6.18
C GLY A 11 28.94 28.09 -5.28
N LEU A 12 27.78 28.31 -5.90
CA LEU A 12 26.48 28.15 -5.22
C LEU A 12 26.28 26.67 -4.89
N LEU A 13 26.55 26.29 -3.63
CA LEU A 13 26.07 25.01 -3.09
C LEU A 13 24.55 25.08 -2.99
N THR A 14 23.86 24.56 -4.00
CA THR A 14 22.41 24.31 -3.90
C THR A 14 22.21 23.12 -2.94
N CYS A 15 21.88 23.43 -1.70
CA CYS A 15 21.45 22.44 -0.72
C CYS A 15 20.09 21.91 -1.20
N ASN A 16 20.06 20.72 -1.81
CA ASN A 16 18.81 20.01 -2.10
C ASN A 16 18.21 19.56 -0.78
N ILE A 17 17.28 20.35 -0.23
CA ILE A 17 16.48 19.96 0.93
C ILE A 17 15.51 18.89 0.42
N SER A 18 15.88 17.64 0.59
CA SER A 18 14.96 16.50 0.39
C SER A 18 14.01 16.46 1.59
N PHE A 19 12.77 16.90 1.40
CA PHE A 19 11.74 16.64 2.39
C PHE A 19 11.44 15.14 2.37
N ALA A 20 11.69 14.46 3.47
CA ALA A 20 11.22 13.09 3.65
C ALA A 20 9.69 13.08 3.62
N ASP A 21 9.10 12.21 2.80
CA ASP A 21 7.65 12.05 2.78
C ASP A 21 7.16 11.59 4.15
N ASN A 22 6.14 12.27 4.69
CA ASN A 22 5.49 11.85 5.92
C ASN A 22 4.51 10.71 5.59
N LEU A 23 4.99 9.47 5.72
CA LEU A 23 4.25 8.26 5.42
C LEU A 23 3.84 7.54 6.72
N LYS A 24 2.55 7.26 6.87
CA LYS A 24 2.01 6.37 7.91
C LYS A 24 1.15 5.29 7.28
N ILE A 25 1.45 4.04 7.54
CA ILE A 25 0.65 2.91 7.05
C ILE A 25 -0.44 2.62 8.09
N ILE A 26 -1.69 2.72 7.66
CA ILE A 26 -2.87 2.53 8.51
C ILE A 26 -3.29 1.07 8.46
N ASP A 27 -3.44 0.52 7.24
CA ASP A 27 -3.88 -0.84 6.98
C ASP A 27 -3.16 -1.44 5.76
N GLY A 28 -3.43 -2.67 5.40
CA GLY A 28 -2.83 -3.33 4.24
C GLY A 28 -3.12 -2.65 2.90
N ASP A 29 -4.14 -1.80 2.82
CA ASP A 29 -4.53 -1.08 1.62
C ASP A 29 -4.78 0.42 1.84
N THR A 30 -4.40 0.95 3.00
CA THR A 30 -4.66 2.36 3.37
C THR A 30 -3.44 2.98 4.01
N ILE A 31 -3.01 4.12 3.48
CA ILE A 31 -1.88 4.91 3.99
C ILE A 31 -2.30 6.36 4.27
N ILE A 32 -1.50 7.07 5.06
CA ILE A 32 -1.48 8.53 5.09
C ILE A 32 -0.15 8.95 4.49
N LEU A 33 -0.20 9.74 3.42
CA LEU A 33 0.96 10.29 2.75
C LEU A 33 0.85 11.81 2.73
N ASN A 34 1.80 12.48 3.37
CA ASN A 34 1.84 13.94 3.49
C ASN A 34 0.53 14.53 4.08
N GLY A 35 -0.07 13.83 5.05
CA GLY A 35 -1.31 14.23 5.72
C GLY A 35 -2.60 13.78 5.02
N GLU A 36 -2.55 13.26 3.81
CA GLU A 36 -3.71 12.79 3.06
C GLU A 36 -3.95 11.30 3.23
N LYS A 37 -5.18 10.91 3.54
CA LYS A 37 -5.57 9.51 3.66
C LYS A 37 -5.90 8.93 2.29
N ILE A 38 -5.09 7.97 1.86
CA ILE A 38 -5.17 7.32 0.55
C ILE A 38 -5.54 5.85 0.73
N ARG A 39 -6.59 5.41 0.02
CA ARG A 39 -6.93 4.01 -0.13
C ARG A 39 -6.47 3.51 -1.49
N PHE A 40 -5.84 2.35 -1.51
CA PHE A 40 -5.39 1.74 -2.76
C PHE A 40 -6.59 1.27 -3.58
N SER A 41 -6.62 1.71 -4.83
CA SER A 41 -7.74 1.45 -5.74
C SER A 41 -7.84 -0.02 -6.14
N GLY A 42 -9.07 -0.50 -6.18
CA GLY A 42 -9.42 -1.81 -6.76
C GLY A 42 -9.02 -3.02 -5.96
N ILE A 43 -8.46 -2.86 -4.76
CA ILE A 43 -8.12 -3.97 -3.88
C ILE A 43 -8.80 -3.84 -2.52
N ASP A 44 -8.86 -4.95 -1.78
CA ASP A 44 -9.34 -4.99 -0.41
C ASP A 44 -8.43 -5.89 0.44
N ALA A 45 -7.83 -5.36 1.49
CA ALA A 45 -6.97 -6.09 2.41
C ALA A 45 -7.72 -6.42 3.70
N PRO A 46 -7.35 -7.50 4.42
CA PRO A 46 -7.89 -7.76 5.74
C PRO A 46 -7.66 -6.60 6.70
N GLU A 47 -8.64 -6.37 7.56
CA GLU A 47 -8.66 -5.26 8.49
C GLU A 47 -7.70 -5.48 9.67
N SER A 48 -6.75 -4.59 9.86
CA SER A 48 -5.91 -4.62 11.07
C SER A 48 -6.65 -4.08 12.29
N ASN A 49 -7.62 -3.20 12.08
CA ASN A 49 -8.60 -2.79 13.09
C ASN A 49 -9.86 -2.21 12.43
N TYR A 50 -10.98 -2.91 12.53
CA TYR A 50 -12.27 -2.41 12.10
C TYR A 50 -13.22 -2.31 13.30
N ARG A 51 -13.56 -1.09 13.70
CA ARG A 51 -14.44 -0.81 14.86
C ARG A 51 -14.00 -1.53 16.15
N GLY A 52 -12.67 -1.55 16.40
CA GLY A 52 -12.09 -2.21 17.57
C GLY A 52 -11.88 -3.73 17.42
N LYS A 53 -12.22 -4.32 16.27
CA LYS A 53 -12.03 -5.75 15.98
C LYS A 53 -10.91 -5.93 14.95
N GLU A 54 -10.01 -6.86 15.23
CA GLU A 54 -8.96 -7.30 14.30
C GLU A 54 -9.48 -8.47 13.46
N GLN A 55 -9.23 -8.46 12.17
CA GLN A 55 -9.55 -9.59 11.32
C GLN A 55 -8.52 -10.69 11.49
N THR A 56 -9.00 -11.91 11.74
CA THR A 56 -8.17 -13.10 11.98
C THR A 56 -8.39 -14.16 10.92
N CYS A 57 -7.36 -14.98 10.72
CA CYS A 57 -7.34 -16.16 9.87
C CYS A 57 -6.87 -17.38 10.69
N LEU A 58 -6.96 -18.58 10.14
CA LEU A 58 -6.55 -19.81 10.82
C LEU A 58 -5.51 -20.58 10.00
N ILE A 59 -4.43 -21.01 10.65
CA ILE A 59 -3.50 -22.02 10.15
C ILE A 59 -3.50 -23.17 11.16
N ASN A 60 -3.93 -24.36 10.75
CA ASN A 60 -3.96 -25.53 11.62
C ASN A 60 -4.54 -25.20 13.01
N GLU A 61 -5.71 -24.54 13.03
CA GLU A 61 -6.43 -24.09 14.24
C GLU A 61 -5.74 -22.96 15.03
N THR A 62 -4.55 -22.53 14.63
CA THR A 62 -3.88 -21.38 15.25
C THR A 62 -4.44 -20.07 14.66
N ILE A 63 -4.82 -19.16 15.56
CA ILE A 63 -5.32 -17.83 15.20
C ILE A 63 -4.15 -16.95 14.74
N ILE A 64 -4.30 -16.36 13.55
CA ILE A 64 -3.35 -15.44 12.96
C ILE A 64 -4.06 -14.09 12.72
N HIS A 65 -3.46 -12.97 13.09
CA HIS A 65 -3.96 -11.62 12.83
C HIS A 65 -3.66 -11.22 11.40
N CYS A 66 -4.50 -11.65 10.46
CA CYS A 66 -4.22 -11.50 9.03
C CYS A 66 -4.28 -10.05 8.55
N GLY A 67 -5.05 -9.17 9.19
CA GLY A 67 -4.99 -7.74 8.93
C GLY A 67 -3.61 -7.15 9.26
N LYS A 68 -3.02 -7.55 10.40
CA LYS A 68 -1.66 -7.15 10.75
C LYS A 68 -0.62 -7.68 9.76
N LEU A 69 -0.76 -8.94 9.32
CA LEU A 69 0.15 -9.52 8.31
C LEU A 69 0.14 -8.71 7.01
N SER A 70 -1.03 -8.33 6.51
CA SER A 70 -1.14 -7.53 5.30
C SER A 70 -0.48 -6.16 5.46
N LYS A 71 -0.71 -5.51 6.60
CA LYS A 71 -0.06 -4.24 6.95
C LYS A 71 1.46 -4.37 7.06
N GLU A 72 1.96 -5.38 7.73
CA GLU A 72 3.39 -5.65 7.89
C GLU A 72 4.07 -5.96 6.56
N PHE A 73 3.40 -6.71 5.69
CA PHE A 73 3.88 -6.94 4.33
C PHE A 73 4.04 -5.62 3.56
N LEU A 74 3.04 -4.73 3.63
CA LEU A 74 3.10 -3.41 3.00
C LEU A 74 4.24 -2.57 3.58
N ILE A 75 4.41 -2.54 4.91
CA ILE A 75 5.53 -1.86 5.58
C ILE A 75 6.87 -2.36 5.04
N LYS A 76 7.06 -3.69 5.01
CA LYS A 76 8.28 -4.32 4.50
C LYS A 76 8.52 -4.03 3.03
N LYS A 77 7.46 -4.03 2.21
CA LYS A 77 7.57 -3.75 0.77
C LYS A 77 7.98 -2.32 0.49
N ILE A 78 7.44 -1.37 1.23
CA ILE A 78 7.81 0.05 1.08
C ILE A 78 9.22 0.28 1.65
N GLY A 79 9.52 -0.22 2.84
CA GLY A 79 10.79 0.02 3.52
C GLY A 79 11.06 1.51 3.68
N THR A 80 12.22 1.95 3.22
CA THR A 80 12.64 3.36 3.20
C THR A 80 12.45 4.05 1.85
N ASN A 81 11.80 3.36 0.90
CA ASN A 81 11.62 3.90 -0.44
C ASN A 81 10.50 4.94 -0.49
N LYS A 82 10.61 5.85 -1.44
CA LYS A 82 9.58 6.85 -1.72
C LYS A 82 8.34 6.20 -2.32
N VAL A 83 7.16 6.58 -1.80
CA VAL A 83 5.85 6.20 -2.36
C VAL A 83 5.36 7.31 -3.27
N THR A 84 4.93 6.95 -4.47
CA THR A 84 4.25 7.87 -5.41
C THR A 84 2.87 7.33 -5.72
N CYS A 85 1.85 8.18 -5.86
CA CYS A 85 0.49 7.74 -6.09
C CYS A 85 -0.15 8.48 -7.27
N LYS A 86 -0.80 7.70 -8.15
CA LYS A 86 -1.67 8.21 -9.22
C LYS A 86 -3.10 8.19 -8.73
N ARG A 87 -3.68 9.37 -8.47
CA ARG A 87 -5.03 9.52 -7.93
C ARG A 87 -6.09 9.25 -8.97
N GLU A 88 -7.23 8.74 -8.54
CA GLU A 88 -8.47 8.72 -9.30
C GLU A 88 -9.18 10.09 -9.24
N LYS A 89 -10.15 10.30 -10.11
CA LYS A 89 -10.86 11.58 -10.19
C LYS A 89 -11.74 11.83 -8.96
N GLU A 90 -12.42 10.78 -8.50
CA GLU A 90 -13.42 10.89 -7.44
C GLU A 90 -12.94 10.15 -6.19
N PRO A 91 -13.20 10.69 -5.00
CA PRO A 91 -12.97 9.98 -3.74
C PRO A 91 -14.00 8.86 -3.55
N ASP A 92 -13.76 8.00 -2.57
CA ASP A 92 -14.76 7.01 -2.17
C ASP A 92 -15.89 7.64 -1.31
N GLN A 93 -16.90 6.81 -0.97
CA GLN A 93 -18.04 7.21 -0.14
C GLN A 93 -17.66 7.72 1.27
N TYR A 94 -16.43 7.50 1.72
CA TYR A 94 -15.88 7.97 3.00
C TYR A 94 -14.93 9.17 2.82
N ASN A 95 -14.96 9.80 1.64
CA ASN A 95 -14.10 10.93 1.27
C ASN A 95 -12.60 10.62 1.37
N ARG A 96 -12.19 9.33 1.17
CA ARG A 96 -10.79 8.96 1.05
C ARG A 96 -10.35 9.12 -0.40
N ILE A 97 -9.11 9.57 -0.59
CA ILE A 97 -8.50 9.63 -1.92
C ILE A 97 -8.29 8.20 -2.39
N LEU A 98 -8.85 7.85 -3.56
CA LEU A 98 -8.54 6.61 -4.24
C LEU A 98 -7.32 6.81 -5.13
N ALA A 99 -6.35 5.91 -5.03
CA ALA A 99 -5.15 5.99 -5.86
C ALA A 99 -4.50 4.63 -6.09
N GLU A 100 -3.82 4.49 -7.21
CA GLU A 100 -2.81 3.46 -7.40
C GLU A 100 -1.45 4.00 -6.97
N CYS A 101 -0.83 3.36 -5.98
CA CYS A 101 0.45 3.79 -5.41
C CYS A 101 1.58 2.85 -5.81
N PHE A 102 2.78 3.40 -5.92
CA PHE A 102 3.95 2.73 -6.46
C PHE A 102 5.18 2.94 -5.57
N VAL A 103 6.03 1.93 -5.54
CA VAL A 103 7.39 1.97 -4.99
C VAL A 103 8.33 1.42 -6.05
N ASN A 104 9.38 2.18 -6.40
CA ASN A 104 10.34 1.83 -7.44
C ASN A 104 9.68 1.44 -8.78
N GLY A 105 8.58 2.11 -9.14
CA GLY A 105 7.80 1.84 -10.36
C GLY A 105 6.87 0.61 -10.29
N GLU A 106 6.86 -0.14 -9.18
CA GLU A 106 6.01 -1.32 -9.01
C GLU A 106 4.73 -0.94 -8.26
N SER A 107 3.56 -1.36 -8.79
CA SER A 107 2.25 -1.11 -8.17
C SER A 107 2.11 -1.88 -6.85
N LEU A 108 1.86 -1.15 -5.76
CA LEU A 108 1.63 -1.74 -4.44
C LEU A 108 0.36 -2.60 -4.41
N SER A 109 -0.71 -2.17 -5.10
CA SER A 109 -1.93 -2.97 -5.24
C SER A 109 -1.64 -4.32 -5.90
N LYS A 110 -0.91 -4.32 -7.03
CA LYS A 110 -0.53 -5.54 -7.73
C LYS A 110 0.32 -6.47 -6.86
N VAL A 111 1.32 -5.91 -6.18
CA VAL A 111 2.22 -6.67 -5.31
C VAL A 111 1.47 -7.33 -4.15
N LEU A 112 0.58 -6.59 -3.49
CA LEU A 112 -0.24 -7.10 -2.40
C LEU A 112 -1.11 -8.27 -2.85
N VAL A 113 -1.83 -8.12 -3.97
CA VAL A 113 -2.70 -9.17 -4.50
C VAL A 113 -1.88 -10.38 -4.94
N ARG A 114 -0.79 -10.18 -5.69
CA ARG A 114 0.05 -11.26 -6.22
C ARG A 114 0.74 -12.09 -5.13
N ASN A 115 1.01 -11.48 -3.98
CA ASN A 115 1.58 -12.17 -2.81
C ASN A 115 0.51 -12.65 -1.82
N GLY A 116 -0.77 -12.46 -2.12
CA GLY A 116 -1.90 -12.95 -1.32
C GLY A 116 -2.13 -12.18 -0.02
N TYR A 117 -1.77 -10.90 0.05
CA TYR A 117 -2.02 -10.04 1.22
C TYR A 117 -3.15 -9.03 1.01
N ALA A 118 -3.74 -9.01 -0.17
CA ALA A 118 -4.98 -8.33 -0.49
C ALA A 118 -5.74 -9.12 -1.56
N PHE A 119 -7.00 -8.76 -1.76
CA PHE A 119 -7.89 -9.39 -2.74
C PHE A 119 -8.21 -8.40 -3.86
N ASP A 120 -8.36 -8.91 -5.08
CA ASP A 120 -8.93 -8.15 -6.20
C ASP A 120 -10.40 -7.84 -5.89
N PHE A 121 -10.70 -6.57 -5.66
CA PHE A 121 -12.07 -6.14 -5.38
C PHE A 121 -12.78 -5.83 -6.70
N VAL A 122 -13.18 -6.89 -7.39
CA VAL A 122 -13.67 -6.90 -8.79
C VAL A 122 -14.69 -5.81 -9.08
N ARG A 123 -15.56 -5.48 -8.11
CA ARG A 123 -16.56 -4.42 -8.25
C ARG A 123 -15.95 -3.05 -8.58
N TYR A 124 -14.73 -2.79 -8.11
CA TYR A 124 -14.03 -1.51 -8.27
C TYR A 124 -12.78 -1.62 -9.14
N SER A 125 -12.17 -2.81 -9.23
CA SER A 125 -10.97 -3.04 -10.04
C SER A 125 -11.29 -3.30 -11.50
N ASN A 126 -12.53 -3.71 -11.82
CA ASN A 126 -12.91 -4.26 -13.13
C ASN A 126 -11.98 -5.42 -13.55
N LYS A 127 -11.66 -6.32 -12.61
CA LYS A 127 -10.79 -7.49 -12.79
C LYS A 127 -9.31 -7.15 -13.07
N LYS A 128 -8.87 -5.95 -12.78
CA LYS A 128 -7.49 -5.49 -13.06
C LYS A 128 -6.43 -6.39 -12.42
N TYR A 129 -6.70 -6.98 -11.27
CA TYR A 129 -5.76 -7.79 -10.51
C TYR A 129 -6.13 -9.28 -10.47
N SER A 130 -7.09 -9.72 -11.30
CA SER A 130 -7.60 -11.10 -11.25
C SER A 130 -6.54 -12.15 -11.56
N GLU A 131 -5.65 -11.89 -12.53
CA GLU A 131 -4.54 -12.80 -12.84
C GLU A 131 -3.54 -12.91 -11.69
N ASP A 132 -3.23 -11.80 -11.03
CA ASP A 132 -2.34 -11.76 -9.88
C ASP A 132 -2.96 -12.49 -8.69
N GLN A 133 -4.27 -12.36 -8.48
CA GLN A 133 -5.00 -13.11 -7.47
C GLN A 133 -5.01 -14.62 -7.75
N GLU A 134 -5.28 -15.03 -8.99
CA GLU A 134 -5.26 -16.44 -9.34
C GLU A 134 -3.87 -17.05 -9.19
N TYR A 135 -2.82 -16.29 -9.51
CA TYR A 135 -1.44 -16.68 -9.23
C TYR A 135 -1.22 -16.94 -7.73
N ALA A 136 -1.63 -15.99 -6.87
CA ALA A 136 -1.49 -16.13 -5.42
C ALA A 136 -2.25 -17.34 -4.88
N LYS A 137 -3.48 -17.55 -5.36
CA LYS A 137 -4.35 -18.66 -4.98
C LYS A 137 -3.77 -20.01 -5.38
N THR A 138 -3.37 -20.15 -6.64
CA THR A 138 -2.77 -21.40 -7.17
C THR A 138 -1.50 -21.79 -6.42
N ASN A 139 -0.67 -20.80 -6.08
CA ASN A 139 0.58 -21.01 -5.35
C ASN A 139 0.40 -20.98 -3.81
N LYS A 140 -0.83 -20.84 -3.30
CA LYS A 140 -1.14 -20.77 -1.86
C LYS A 140 -0.31 -19.72 -1.11
N LEU A 141 -0.13 -18.54 -1.72
CA LEU A 141 0.66 -17.46 -1.14
C LEU A 141 -0.13 -16.66 -0.11
N GLY A 142 0.56 -16.19 0.93
CA GLY A 142 -0.02 -15.32 1.96
C GLY A 142 -1.29 -15.93 2.56
N LEU A 143 -2.40 -15.19 2.52
CA LEU A 143 -3.69 -15.59 3.05
C LEU A 143 -4.27 -16.83 2.38
N TRP A 144 -3.90 -17.13 1.12
CA TRP A 144 -4.38 -18.31 0.40
C TRP A 144 -3.85 -19.64 0.95
N SER A 145 -2.86 -19.60 1.85
CA SER A 145 -2.41 -20.76 2.63
C SER A 145 -3.21 -20.98 3.92
N MET A 146 -4.17 -20.10 4.21
CA MET A 146 -4.92 -20.06 5.47
C MET A 146 -6.42 -20.26 5.23
N LYS A 147 -7.15 -20.58 6.27
CA LYS A 147 -8.61 -20.43 6.28
C LYS A 147 -8.92 -18.98 6.66
N PHE A 148 -9.52 -18.24 5.77
CA PHE A 148 -9.82 -16.82 5.93
C PHE A 148 -11.28 -16.50 5.57
N GLU A 149 -11.70 -15.31 5.94
CA GLU A 149 -12.90 -14.64 5.47
C GLU A 149 -12.51 -13.44 4.62
N TYR A 150 -13.28 -13.10 3.61
CA TYR A 150 -13.01 -11.89 2.83
C TYR A 150 -13.25 -10.63 3.67
N PRO A 151 -12.47 -9.53 3.46
CA PRO A 151 -12.62 -8.32 4.26
C PRO A 151 -14.02 -7.70 4.18
N TRP A 152 -14.65 -7.72 3.03
CA TRP A 152 -16.02 -7.22 2.86
C TRP A 152 -17.06 -8.06 3.65
N ASP A 153 -16.87 -9.37 3.77
CA ASP A 153 -17.74 -10.23 4.56
C ASP A 153 -17.51 -10.00 6.07
N PHE A 154 -16.25 -9.85 6.47
CA PHE A 154 -15.89 -9.51 7.84
C PHE A 154 -16.52 -8.20 8.30
N ARG A 155 -16.51 -7.14 7.45
CA ARG A 155 -17.14 -5.86 7.78
C ARG A 155 -18.67 -5.91 7.83
N ASN A 156 -19.31 -6.83 7.13
CA ASN A 156 -20.76 -6.98 7.09
C ASN A 156 -21.33 -7.79 8.25
N LYS A 157 -20.51 -8.41 9.09
CA LYS A 157 -21.00 -9.08 10.30
C LYS A 157 -21.57 -8.07 11.29
N LYS A 158 -22.82 -8.28 11.69
CA LYS A 158 -23.50 -7.50 12.71
C LYS A 158 -23.01 -7.82 14.11
#